data_a95baaed6fa3cc9f76256e812731950e
#
_entry.id   a95baaed6fa3cc9f76256e812731950e
#
_cell.length_a   1.000
_cell.length_b   1.000
_cell.length_c   1.000
_cell.angle_alpha   90.00
_cell.angle_beta   90.00
_cell.angle_gamma   90.00
#
_symmetry.space_group_name_H-M   'P 1'
#
loop_
_entity.id
_entity.type
_entity.pdbx_description
1 polymer ?
#
loop_
_entity_poly.entity_id
_entity_poly.type
_entity_poly.pdbx_seq_one_letter_code
_entity_poly.pdbx_strand_id
1 'polypeptide(L)'
;LSRKKFIRYFHLSMKARFCGVRDIPYKEIPIVINNFNRLETLLKLLYSLEVRGYKNICIIDNGSSYPPLLDYYRECPYTVYLLHKNVGHLAVWETGIYKQFTDSYFAYTDSDLEIHPDCPDDFMEKFVSLLKKYPKALKAGFSICIDDLPDCYLLKDKVRAWESQFWKQEVEPNVFLAPIDTTFAVYKPYFKGELIDFDYVYFRTGFPYSVRHLPWYVDSGNLSEEERYYIGHLKTSTHWSEQSK
;
A
#
# COMPACT_ATOMS: atom_id res chain seq x y z
N LEU A 1 -6.81 5.41 -25.22
CA LEU A 1 -7.55 5.66 -23.97
C LEU A 1 -9.04 5.61 -24.28
N SER A 2 -9.81 4.79 -23.56
CA SER A 2 -11.27 4.79 -23.73
C SER A 2 -11.84 6.18 -23.40
N ARG A 3 -12.96 6.56 -24.00
CA ARG A 3 -13.64 7.86 -23.79
C ARG A 3 -13.90 8.13 -22.28
N LYS A 4 -14.24 7.08 -21.53
CA LYS A 4 -14.44 7.16 -20.06
C LYS A 4 -13.16 7.56 -19.32
N LYS A 5 -12.01 7.03 -19.70
CA LYS A 5 -10.71 7.34 -19.09
C LYS A 5 -10.26 8.76 -19.37
N PHE A 6 -10.43 9.22 -20.62
CA PHE A 6 -10.12 10.60 -20.98
C PHE A 6 -10.95 11.60 -20.14
N ILE A 7 -12.25 11.36 -20.00
CA ILE A 7 -13.15 12.18 -19.19
C ILE A 7 -12.68 12.21 -17.73
N ARG A 8 -12.23 11.08 -17.18
CA ARG A 8 -11.77 10.98 -15.79
C ARG A 8 -10.49 11.76 -15.55
N TYR A 9 -9.47 11.59 -16.40
CA TYR A 9 -8.25 12.39 -16.32
C TYR A 9 -8.52 13.88 -16.45
N PHE A 10 -9.42 14.25 -17.36
CA PHE A 10 -9.86 15.63 -17.53
C PHE A 10 -10.50 16.17 -16.25
N HIS A 11 -11.40 15.42 -15.62
CA HIS A 11 -12.01 15.82 -14.36
C HIS A 11 -11.02 16.01 -13.22
N LEU A 12 -10.03 15.11 -13.06
CA LEU A 12 -9.00 15.24 -12.05
C LEU A 12 -8.15 16.49 -12.29
N SER A 13 -7.73 16.72 -13.53
CA SER A 13 -6.92 17.87 -13.91
C SER A 13 -7.70 19.19 -13.72
N MET A 14 -8.97 19.21 -14.06
CA MET A 14 -9.84 20.38 -13.86
C MET A 14 -10.04 20.68 -12.36
N LYS A 15 -10.30 19.66 -11.52
CA LYS A 15 -10.40 19.84 -10.08
C LYS A 15 -9.11 20.37 -9.49
N ALA A 16 -7.96 19.77 -9.83
CA ALA A 16 -6.66 20.25 -9.38
C ALA A 16 -6.41 21.72 -9.77
N ARG A 17 -6.86 22.11 -10.98
CA ARG A 17 -6.70 23.49 -11.47
C ARG A 17 -7.63 24.48 -10.80
N PHE A 18 -8.89 24.12 -10.54
CA PHE A 18 -9.89 25.06 -10.00
C PHE A 18 -9.94 25.09 -8.48
N CYS A 19 -9.74 23.94 -7.82
CA CYS A 19 -9.75 23.86 -6.36
C CYS A 19 -8.36 24.03 -5.74
N GLY A 20 -7.30 24.03 -6.57
CA GLY A 20 -5.91 24.02 -6.12
C GLY A 20 -5.47 22.63 -5.61
N VAL A 21 -4.19 22.47 -5.42
CA VAL A 21 -3.58 21.31 -4.76
C VAL A 21 -2.79 21.86 -3.59
N ARG A 22 -3.06 21.37 -2.40
CA ARG A 22 -2.32 21.77 -1.20
C ARG A 22 -0.91 21.20 -1.31
N ASP A 23 0.08 22.09 -1.31
CA ASP A 23 1.49 21.70 -1.31
C ASP A 23 1.89 21.30 0.13
N ILE A 24 2.36 20.07 0.27
CA ILE A 24 2.76 19.51 1.56
C ILE A 24 4.19 19.00 1.40
N PRO A 25 5.09 19.27 2.36
CA PRO A 25 6.42 18.67 2.38
C PRO A 25 6.33 17.15 2.26
N TYR A 26 7.19 16.51 1.50
CA TYR A 26 7.11 15.08 1.21
C TYR A 26 7.07 14.21 2.46
N LYS A 27 7.76 14.61 3.54
CA LYS A 27 7.75 13.91 4.83
C LYS A 27 6.44 14.07 5.62
N GLU A 28 5.62 15.07 5.24
CA GLU A 28 4.34 15.37 5.89
C GLU A 28 3.13 14.86 5.08
N ILE A 29 3.36 14.25 3.92
CA ILE A 29 2.28 13.63 3.14
C ILE A 29 1.61 12.55 4.00
N PRO A 30 0.27 12.58 4.16
CA PRO A 30 -0.45 11.60 4.96
C PRO A 30 -0.23 10.16 4.45
N ILE A 31 0.02 9.25 5.36
CA ILE A 31 0.12 7.81 5.11
C ILE A 31 -1.04 7.12 5.82
N VAL A 32 -1.91 6.49 5.06
CA VAL A 32 -3.08 5.77 5.58
C VAL A 32 -2.79 4.28 5.49
N ILE A 33 -2.75 3.61 6.64
CA ILE A 33 -2.46 2.17 6.74
C ILE A 33 -3.78 1.43 7.01
N ASN A 34 -4.14 0.48 6.15
CA ASN A 34 -5.25 -0.44 6.37
C ASN A 34 -4.76 -1.65 7.14
N ASN A 35 -5.33 -1.92 8.31
CA ASN A 35 -4.91 -3.02 9.17
C ASN A 35 -6.09 -3.92 9.56
N PHE A 36 -5.85 -5.23 9.60
CA PHE A 36 -6.79 -6.22 10.09
C PHE A 36 -6.07 -7.34 10.82
N ASN A 37 -6.26 -7.45 12.14
CA ASN A 37 -5.71 -8.51 13.00
C ASN A 37 -4.19 -8.74 12.89
N ARG A 38 -3.41 -7.70 12.56
CA ARG A 38 -1.96 -7.77 12.41
C ARG A 38 -1.29 -6.70 13.27
N LEU A 39 -0.57 -7.09 14.32
CA LEU A 39 0.22 -6.21 15.17
C LEU A 39 1.71 -6.21 14.79
N GLU A 40 2.31 -7.41 14.68
CA GLU A 40 3.76 -7.53 14.44
C GLU A 40 4.16 -6.90 13.11
N THR A 41 3.39 -7.17 12.05
CA THR A 41 3.66 -6.59 10.73
C THR A 41 3.40 -5.10 10.70
N LEU A 42 2.32 -4.63 11.35
CA LEU A 42 2.03 -3.20 11.51
C LEU A 42 3.19 -2.47 12.19
N LEU A 43 3.72 -3.02 13.30
CA LEU A 43 4.85 -2.42 14.02
C LEU A 43 6.12 -2.34 13.16
N LYS A 44 6.40 -3.35 12.33
CA LYS A 44 7.53 -3.32 11.39
C LYS A 44 7.37 -2.22 10.34
N LEU A 45 6.16 -2.06 9.78
CA LEU A 45 5.90 -0.99 8.83
C LEU A 45 6.03 0.39 9.49
N LEU A 46 5.43 0.57 10.67
CA LEU A 46 5.52 1.82 11.44
C LEU A 46 6.98 2.17 11.74
N TYR A 47 7.76 1.22 12.25
CA TYR A 47 9.19 1.41 12.49
C TYR A 47 9.94 1.81 11.21
N SER A 48 9.67 1.11 10.08
CA SER A 48 10.27 1.41 8.79
C SER A 48 9.99 2.85 8.31
N LEU A 49 8.82 3.38 8.62
CA LEU A 49 8.41 4.75 8.30
C LEU A 49 9.04 5.77 9.27
N GLU A 50 8.99 5.49 10.56
CA GLU A 50 9.47 6.40 11.62
C GLU A 50 10.97 6.67 11.53
N VAL A 51 11.79 5.62 11.34
CA VAL A 51 13.25 5.77 11.20
C VAL A 51 13.64 6.61 9.99
N ARG A 52 12.74 6.69 8.99
CA ARG A 52 12.88 7.55 7.80
C ARG A 52 12.23 8.92 7.95
N GLY A 53 11.72 9.25 9.14
CA GLY A 53 11.16 10.56 9.46
C GLY A 53 9.72 10.79 8.96
N TYR A 54 8.99 9.75 8.59
CA TYR A 54 7.57 9.83 8.24
C TYR A 54 6.71 9.65 9.49
N LYS A 55 5.98 10.70 9.89
CA LYS A 55 5.21 10.73 11.13
C LYS A 55 3.72 11.02 10.94
N ASN A 56 3.32 11.53 9.77
CA ASN A 56 1.92 11.82 9.48
C ASN A 56 1.21 10.54 9.05
N ILE A 57 0.96 9.67 10.02
CA ILE A 57 0.39 8.33 9.83
C ILE A 57 -0.99 8.28 10.48
N CYS A 58 -1.94 7.65 9.81
CA CYS A 58 -3.19 7.21 10.41
C CYS A 58 -3.48 5.76 10.02
N ILE A 59 -4.18 5.05 10.91
CA ILE A 59 -4.47 3.63 10.77
C ILE A 59 -6.00 3.48 10.61
N ILE A 60 -6.43 2.71 9.64
CA ILE A 60 -7.79 2.21 9.54
C ILE A 60 -7.79 0.79 10.10
N ASP A 61 -8.35 0.61 11.29
CA ASP A 61 -8.60 -0.73 11.81
C ASP A 61 -9.86 -1.30 11.15
N ASN A 62 -9.67 -2.30 10.33
CA ASN A 62 -10.71 -2.86 9.47
C ASN A 62 -11.55 -3.93 10.21
N GLY A 63 -11.97 -3.62 11.45
CA GLY A 63 -12.80 -4.47 12.31
C GLY A 63 -12.03 -5.62 12.93
N SER A 64 -10.84 -5.35 13.45
CA SER A 64 -10.00 -6.34 14.15
C SER A 64 -10.61 -6.82 15.45
N SER A 65 -10.20 -8.03 15.85
CA SER A 65 -10.56 -8.66 17.12
C SER A 65 -9.35 -9.24 17.86
N TYR A 66 -8.14 -9.13 17.31
CA TYR A 66 -6.91 -9.63 17.92
C TYR A 66 -6.56 -8.82 19.17
N PRO A 67 -6.61 -9.42 20.39
CA PRO A 67 -6.50 -8.67 21.62
C PRO A 67 -5.21 -7.87 21.77
N PRO A 68 -4.00 -8.40 21.45
CA PRO A 68 -2.77 -7.61 21.55
C PRO A 68 -2.78 -6.35 20.65
N LEU A 69 -3.41 -6.41 19.47
CA LEU A 69 -3.55 -5.26 18.58
C LEU A 69 -4.50 -4.21 19.18
N LEU A 70 -5.62 -4.64 19.75
CA LEU A 70 -6.58 -3.72 20.36
C LEU A 70 -5.98 -3.03 21.60
N ASP A 71 -5.13 -3.72 22.36
CA ASP A 71 -4.40 -3.12 23.47
C ASP A 71 -3.37 -2.09 22.97
N TYR A 72 -2.62 -2.39 21.93
CA TYR A 72 -1.72 -1.44 21.28
C TYR A 72 -2.44 -0.15 20.85
N TYR A 73 -3.62 -0.24 20.25
CA TYR A 73 -4.37 0.92 19.79
C TYR A 73 -4.78 1.90 20.89
N ARG A 74 -4.86 1.47 22.16
CA ARG A 74 -5.20 2.35 23.29
C ARG A 74 -4.08 3.32 23.64
N GLU A 75 -2.84 2.97 23.29
CA GLU A 75 -1.65 3.72 23.68
C GLU A 75 -0.84 4.24 22.48
N CYS A 76 -1.19 3.83 21.25
CA CYS A 76 -0.43 4.22 20.06
C CYS A 76 -0.56 5.73 19.79
N PRO A 77 0.50 6.39 19.27
CA PRO A 77 0.50 7.84 19.04
C PRO A 77 -0.27 8.27 17.78
N TYR A 78 -0.82 7.33 17.03
CA TYR A 78 -1.46 7.57 15.75
C TYR A 78 -2.97 7.69 15.86
N THR A 79 -3.59 8.43 14.94
CA THR A 79 -5.04 8.41 14.79
C THR A 79 -5.47 7.05 14.25
N VAL A 80 -6.35 6.36 14.99
CA VAL A 80 -6.92 5.06 14.58
C VAL A 80 -8.40 5.23 14.28
N TYR A 81 -8.80 4.90 13.05
CA TYR A 81 -10.21 4.82 12.65
C TYR A 81 -10.71 3.40 12.86
N LEU A 82 -11.37 3.14 13.98
CA LEU A 82 -11.93 1.83 14.32
C LEU A 82 -13.20 1.56 13.52
N LEU A 83 -13.17 0.59 12.61
CA LEU A 83 -14.36 0.13 11.90
C LEU A 83 -15.04 -1.01 12.64
N HIS A 84 -16.37 -1.08 12.57
CA HIS A 84 -17.14 -2.16 13.22
C HIS A 84 -17.11 -3.48 12.44
N LYS A 85 -16.62 -3.48 11.20
CA LYS A 85 -16.56 -4.66 10.33
C LYS A 85 -15.45 -4.53 9.32
N ASN A 86 -14.94 -5.66 8.85
CA ASN A 86 -14.02 -5.69 7.73
C ASN A 86 -14.77 -5.35 6.43
N VAL A 87 -14.36 -4.27 5.77
CA VAL A 87 -14.89 -3.79 4.48
C VAL A 87 -13.91 -4.06 3.31
N GLY A 88 -12.83 -4.80 3.57
CA GLY A 88 -11.86 -5.21 2.56
C GLY A 88 -10.68 -4.23 2.38
N HIS A 89 -9.88 -4.51 1.38
CA HIS A 89 -8.62 -3.81 1.10
C HIS A 89 -8.81 -2.36 0.61
N LEU A 90 -10.01 -1.99 0.18
CA LEU A 90 -10.34 -0.62 -0.25
C LEU A 90 -10.96 0.23 0.87
N ALA A 91 -10.70 -0.10 2.13
CA ALA A 91 -11.34 0.52 3.29
C ALA A 91 -11.32 2.05 3.29
N VAL A 92 -10.21 2.69 2.87
CA VAL A 92 -10.12 4.15 2.82
C VAL A 92 -11.17 4.79 1.91
N TRP A 93 -11.54 4.12 0.80
CA TRP A 93 -12.56 4.61 -0.13
C TRP A 93 -13.97 4.18 0.26
N GLU A 94 -14.15 2.92 0.67
CA GLU A 94 -15.45 2.37 1.09
C GLU A 94 -16.04 3.12 2.29
N THR A 95 -15.18 3.59 3.19
CA THR A 95 -15.61 4.39 4.36
C THR A 95 -15.69 5.89 4.07
N GLY A 96 -15.16 6.34 2.96
CA GLY A 96 -15.07 7.77 2.62
C GLY A 96 -13.97 8.53 3.38
N ILE A 97 -13.11 7.87 4.15
CA ILE A 97 -11.98 8.48 4.89
C ILE A 97 -11.04 9.23 3.94
N TYR A 98 -10.85 8.74 2.71
CA TYR A 98 -10.04 9.41 1.69
C TYR A 98 -10.41 10.88 1.46
N LYS A 99 -11.67 11.30 1.75
CA LYS A 99 -12.14 12.67 1.53
C LYS A 99 -11.36 13.70 2.36
N GLN A 100 -10.72 13.27 3.46
CA GLN A 100 -9.89 14.12 4.31
C GLN A 100 -8.55 14.49 3.66
N PHE A 101 -8.14 13.74 2.62
CA PHE A 101 -6.83 13.87 1.97
C PHE A 101 -6.90 14.25 0.49
N THR A 102 -8.10 14.52 -0.04
CA THR A 102 -8.30 14.65 -1.51
C THR A 102 -7.63 15.87 -2.14
N ASP A 103 -7.38 16.91 -1.37
CA ASP A 103 -6.78 18.16 -1.86
C ASP A 103 -5.25 18.11 -1.98
N SER A 104 -4.63 17.00 -1.58
CA SER A 104 -3.19 16.77 -1.63
C SER A 104 -2.86 15.36 -2.13
N TYR A 105 -1.56 15.08 -2.27
CA TYR A 105 -1.09 13.71 -2.34
C TYR A 105 -1.32 13.02 -1.00
N PHE A 106 -1.61 11.74 -1.01
CA PHE A 106 -1.61 10.87 0.17
C PHE A 106 -1.12 9.48 -0.21
N ALA A 107 -0.54 8.75 0.73
CA ALA A 107 -0.19 7.36 0.54
C ALA A 107 -1.26 6.45 1.16
N TYR A 108 -1.50 5.30 0.54
CA TYR A 108 -2.32 4.22 1.09
C TYR A 108 -1.60 2.90 0.97
N THR A 109 -1.71 2.07 2.00
CA THR A 109 -0.99 0.79 2.09
C THR A 109 -1.72 -0.20 3.00
N ASP A 110 -1.48 -1.49 2.78
CA ASP A 110 -1.74 -2.52 3.78
C ASP A 110 -0.65 -2.51 4.86
N SER A 111 -0.92 -3.13 6.01
CA SER A 111 -0.04 -3.11 7.19
C SER A 111 1.06 -4.18 7.19
N ASP A 112 1.06 -5.08 6.22
CA ASP A 112 1.92 -6.27 6.19
C ASP A 112 3.14 -6.12 5.28
N LEU A 113 3.66 -4.90 5.22
CA LEU A 113 4.84 -4.53 4.45
C LEU A 113 6.01 -4.12 5.35
N GLU A 114 7.22 -4.35 4.87
CA GLU A 114 8.45 -3.80 5.41
C GLU A 114 9.20 -3.07 4.29
N ILE A 115 9.53 -1.79 4.50
CA ILE A 115 10.34 -1.05 3.53
C ILE A 115 11.75 -1.64 3.54
N HIS A 116 12.28 -1.95 2.35
CA HIS A 116 13.62 -2.53 2.22
C HIS A 116 14.66 -1.67 2.97
N PRO A 117 15.59 -2.28 3.74
CA PRO A 117 16.58 -1.52 4.51
C PRO A 117 17.39 -0.52 3.67
N ASP A 118 17.75 -0.89 2.44
CA ASP A 118 18.52 -0.04 1.52
C ASP A 118 17.66 1.03 0.81
N CYS A 119 16.34 1.07 1.09
CA CYS A 119 15.47 2.07 0.48
C CYS A 119 15.82 3.47 0.99
N PRO A 120 16.11 4.42 0.08
CA PRO A 120 16.36 5.80 0.46
C PRO A 120 15.17 6.46 1.17
N ASP A 121 15.48 7.45 2.03
CA ASP A 121 14.47 8.15 2.83
C ASP A 121 13.60 9.13 2.03
N ASP A 122 13.91 9.32 0.74
CA ASP A 122 13.24 10.24 -0.18
C ASP A 122 12.16 9.57 -1.05
N PHE A 123 11.77 8.35 -0.75
CA PHE A 123 10.84 7.57 -1.60
C PHE A 123 9.51 8.29 -1.88
N MET A 124 8.96 9.05 -0.93
CA MET A 124 7.75 9.84 -1.16
C MET A 124 7.98 10.95 -2.19
N GLU A 125 9.14 11.61 -2.16
CA GLU A 125 9.54 12.59 -3.17
C GLU A 125 9.67 11.93 -4.54
N LYS A 126 10.30 10.75 -4.62
CA LYS A 126 10.42 9.97 -5.84
C LYS A 126 9.05 9.66 -6.44
N PHE A 127 8.09 9.18 -5.63
CA PHE A 127 6.74 8.86 -6.12
C PHE A 127 5.97 10.10 -6.59
N VAL A 128 5.99 11.18 -5.82
CA VAL A 128 5.36 12.44 -6.23
C VAL A 128 6.00 13.00 -7.51
N SER A 129 7.32 12.93 -7.64
CA SER A 129 8.04 13.36 -8.85
C SER A 129 7.61 12.58 -10.08
N LEU A 130 7.42 11.27 -9.97
CA LEU A 130 6.85 10.44 -11.04
C LEU A 130 5.43 10.88 -11.42
N LEU A 131 4.58 11.16 -10.42
CA LEU A 131 3.22 11.64 -10.65
C LEU A 131 3.15 13.03 -11.28
N LYS A 132 4.12 13.91 -10.98
CA LYS A 132 4.28 15.23 -11.61
C LYS A 132 4.80 15.09 -13.04
N LYS A 133 5.82 14.24 -13.26
CA LYS A 133 6.45 14.00 -14.57
C LYS A 133 5.47 13.35 -15.57
N TYR A 134 4.61 12.46 -15.09
CA TYR A 134 3.64 11.74 -15.91
C TYR A 134 2.20 12.13 -15.55
N PRO A 135 1.62 13.15 -16.19
CA PRO A 135 0.30 13.68 -15.82
C PRO A 135 -0.84 12.66 -15.89
N LYS A 136 -0.69 11.61 -16.69
CA LYS A 136 -1.67 10.52 -16.80
C LYS A 136 -1.52 9.45 -15.71
N ALA A 137 -0.44 9.44 -14.95
CA ALA A 137 -0.29 8.51 -13.83
C ALA A 137 -1.27 8.86 -12.70
N LEU A 138 -1.88 7.86 -12.10
CA LEU A 138 -2.83 8.03 -10.99
C LEU A 138 -2.22 7.69 -9.64
N LYS A 139 -1.31 6.73 -9.60
CA LYS A 139 -0.52 6.37 -8.44
C LYS A 139 0.89 5.91 -8.82
N ALA A 140 1.81 6.09 -7.91
CA ALA A 140 3.17 5.57 -7.98
C ALA A 140 3.56 5.02 -6.62
N GLY A 141 4.27 3.90 -6.59
CA GLY A 141 4.60 3.23 -5.35
C GLY A 141 5.67 2.18 -5.50
N PHE A 142 5.87 1.44 -4.43
CA PHE A 142 6.88 0.39 -4.37
C PHE A 142 6.54 -0.81 -5.26
N SER A 143 7.60 -1.47 -5.74
CA SER A 143 7.54 -2.89 -6.10
C SER A 143 7.74 -3.76 -4.87
N ILE A 144 7.38 -5.04 -5.02
CA ILE A 144 7.58 -6.05 -3.96
C ILE A 144 8.84 -6.85 -4.29
N CYS A 145 9.72 -7.00 -3.28
CA CYS A 145 10.90 -7.85 -3.39
C CYS A 145 10.49 -9.31 -3.59
N ILE A 146 11.14 -9.99 -4.52
CA ILE A 146 10.95 -11.43 -4.78
C ILE A 146 12.28 -12.21 -4.84
N ASP A 147 13.40 -11.50 -4.76
CA ASP A 147 14.72 -12.11 -4.92
C ASP A 147 15.21 -12.77 -3.63
N ASP A 148 14.82 -12.23 -2.47
CA ASP A 148 15.24 -12.66 -1.13
C ASP A 148 14.16 -13.48 -0.38
N LEU A 149 13.17 -14.03 -1.09
CA LEU A 149 12.15 -14.88 -0.49
C LEU A 149 12.76 -16.13 0.15
N PRO A 150 12.39 -16.48 1.40
CA PRO A 150 12.97 -17.61 2.13
C PRO A 150 12.55 -18.95 1.54
N ASP A 151 13.40 -19.97 1.68
CA ASP A 151 13.12 -21.31 1.17
C ASP A 151 12.02 -22.04 1.96
N CYS A 152 11.76 -21.63 3.22
CA CYS A 152 10.69 -22.17 4.04
C CYS A 152 9.29 -21.67 3.67
N TYR A 153 9.18 -20.72 2.72
CA TYR A 153 7.91 -20.25 2.21
C TYR A 153 7.43 -21.12 1.03
N LEU A 154 6.39 -21.91 1.24
CA LEU A 154 5.93 -22.93 0.28
C LEU A 154 5.47 -22.34 -1.07
N LEU A 155 4.98 -21.10 -1.13
CA LEU A 155 4.48 -20.50 -2.36
C LEU A 155 5.52 -19.63 -3.08
N LYS A 156 6.79 -19.71 -2.71
CA LYS A 156 7.89 -18.91 -3.23
C LYS A 156 7.92 -18.84 -4.77
N ASP A 157 7.87 -19.99 -5.43
CA ASP A 157 7.92 -20.06 -6.90
C ASP A 157 6.65 -19.52 -7.55
N LYS A 158 5.48 -19.74 -6.94
CA LYS A 158 4.20 -19.16 -7.39
C LYS A 158 4.23 -17.64 -7.32
N VAL A 159 4.75 -17.08 -6.23
CA VAL A 159 4.90 -15.63 -6.04
C VAL A 159 5.88 -15.05 -7.07
N ARG A 160 7.04 -15.66 -7.25
CA ARG A 160 8.02 -15.22 -8.24
C ARG A 160 7.45 -15.20 -9.66
N ALA A 161 6.76 -16.27 -10.04
CA ALA A 161 6.11 -16.35 -11.35
C ALA A 161 5.05 -15.26 -11.54
N TRP A 162 4.26 -14.98 -10.49
CA TRP A 162 3.24 -13.94 -10.52
C TRP A 162 3.84 -12.53 -10.59
N GLU A 163 4.74 -12.19 -9.69
CA GLU A 163 5.31 -10.83 -9.60
C GLU A 163 6.22 -10.49 -10.79
N SER A 164 6.90 -11.47 -11.40
CA SER A 164 7.80 -11.24 -12.54
C SER A 164 7.14 -10.56 -13.74
N GLN A 165 5.82 -10.69 -13.89
CA GLN A 165 5.10 -10.01 -14.96
C GLN A 165 5.11 -8.49 -14.85
N PHE A 166 5.25 -7.95 -13.64
CA PHE A 166 5.21 -6.51 -13.35
C PHE A 166 6.54 -5.79 -13.56
N TRP A 167 7.61 -6.54 -13.88
CA TRP A 167 8.94 -6.05 -14.15
C TRP A 167 9.29 -5.98 -15.65
N LYS A 168 8.30 -6.18 -16.52
CA LYS A 168 8.54 -6.30 -17.97
C LYS A 168 8.58 -4.98 -18.72
N GLN A 169 7.85 -3.98 -18.26
CA GLN A 169 7.69 -2.72 -18.99
C GLN A 169 8.39 -1.59 -18.23
N GLU A 170 9.70 -1.53 -18.36
CA GLU A 170 10.50 -0.44 -17.84
C GLU A 170 10.32 0.81 -18.70
N VAL A 171 10.01 1.96 -18.07
CA VAL A 171 9.78 3.25 -18.75
C VAL A 171 10.89 4.26 -18.50
N GLU A 172 11.63 4.10 -17.44
CA GLU A 172 12.89 4.76 -17.10
C GLU A 172 13.63 3.89 -16.08
N PRO A 173 14.93 4.11 -15.81
CA PRO A 173 15.73 3.23 -14.95
C PRO A 173 15.04 2.94 -13.62
N ASN A 174 14.78 1.66 -13.36
CA ASN A 174 14.08 1.16 -12.15
C ASN A 174 12.68 1.75 -11.93
N VAL A 175 11.95 2.08 -13.01
CA VAL A 175 10.53 2.47 -12.96
C VAL A 175 9.74 1.69 -14.00
N PHE A 176 8.75 0.96 -13.56
CA PHE A 176 7.98 0.02 -14.36
C PHE A 176 6.51 0.46 -14.48
N LEU A 177 5.98 0.42 -15.69
CA LEU A 177 4.55 0.59 -15.94
C LEU A 177 3.87 -0.72 -15.60
N ALA A 178 3.28 -0.79 -14.41
CA ALA A 178 2.60 -1.97 -13.93
C ALA A 178 1.52 -1.62 -12.90
N PRO A 179 0.45 -2.43 -12.77
CA PRO A 179 -0.54 -2.24 -11.74
C PRO A 179 0.10 -2.37 -10.35
N ILE A 180 -0.40 -1.56 -9.43
CA ILE A 180 -0.12 -1.67 -8.00
C ILE A 180 -1.43 -2.01 -7.33
N ASP A 181 -1.45 -3.02 -6.49
CA ASP A 181 -2.58 -3.35 -5.63
C ASP A 181 -2.67 -2.37 -4.46
N THR A 182 -3.02 -2.78 -3.28
CA THR A 182 -2.98 -1.98 -2.04
C THR A 182 -1.60 -1.93 -1.39
N THR A 183 -0.57 -2.42 -2.08
CA THR A 183 0.83 -2.18 -1.75
C THR A 183 1.11 -0.68 -1.72
N PHE A 184 1.98 -0.25 -0.83
CA PHE A 184 2.30 1.15 -0.59
C PHE A 184 2.43 1.98 -1.88
N ALA A 185 1.50 2.92 -2.07
CA ALA A 185 1.52 3.84 -3.20
C ALA A 185 1.03 5.24 -2.80
N VAL A 186 1.63 6.27 -3.42
CA VAL A 186 1.13 7.64 -3.37
C VAL A 186 0.08 7.84 -4.45
N TYR A 187 -1.04 8.39 -4.05
CA TYR A 187 -2.19 8.67 -4.90
C TYR A 187 -2.24 10.14 -5.29
N LYS A 188 -2.65 10.40 -6.53
CA LYS A 188 -2.78 11.76 -7.06
C LYS A 188 -3.94 12.49 -6.38
N PRO A 189 -3.84 13.82 -6.16
CA PRO A 189 -4.93 14.61 -5.62
C PRO A 189 -6.24 14.41 -6.40
N TYR A 190 -7.35 14.41 -5.65
CA TYR A 190 -8.72 14.21 -6.16
C TYR A 190 -9.01 12.81 -6.72
N PHE A 191 -8.07 11.87 -6.64
CA PHE A 191 -8.32 10.48 -7.04
C PHE A 191 -9.33 9.82 -6.08
N LYS A 192 -10.39 9.26 -6.64
CA LYS A 192 -11.50 8.69 -5.87
C LYS A 192 -11.45 7.17 -5.72
N GLY A 193 -10.29 6.55 -5.98
CA GLY A 193 -10.06 5.15 -5.67
C GLY A 193 -11.03 4.15 -6.29
N GLU A 194 -11.37 4.30 -7.57
CA GLU A 194 -12.08 3.23 -8.24
C GLU A 194 -11.06 2.24 -8.82
N LEU A 195 -11.18 1.01 -8.35
CA LEU A 195 -10.73 -0.26 -8.91
C LEU A 195 -9.33 -0.30 -9.56
N ILE A 196 -8.65 -1.39 -9.27
CA ILE A 196 -7.50 -1.88 -10.03
C ILE A 196 -7.95 -2.12 -11.47
N ASP A 197 -8.01 -1.05 -12.25
CA ASP A 197 -8.20 -1.14 -13.68
C ASP A 197 -6.80 -1.19 -14.30
N PHE A 198 -6.39 -2.33 -14.81
CA PHE A 198 -5.12 -2.57 -15.51
C PHE A 198 -4.86 -1.61 -16.68
N ASP A 199 -5.87 -0.90 -17.07
CA ASP A 199 -5.82 0.09 -18.13
C ASP A 199 -5.36 1.49 -17.68
N TYR A 200 -5.18 1.76 -16.38
CA TYR A 200 -4.65 3.02 -15.87
C TYR A 200 -3.12 3.02 -15.81
N VAL A 201 -2.55 4.21 -15.85
CA VAL A 201 -1.10 4.39 -15.73
C VAL A 201 -0.72 4.39 -14.25
N TYR A 202 -0.02 3.34 -13.82
CA TYR A 202 0.56 3.21 -12.49
C TYR A 202 2.05 2.91 -12.63
N PHE A 203 2.86 3.42 -11.71
CA PHE A 203 4.29 3.19 -11.72
C PHE A 203 4.73 2.45 -10.46
N ARG A 204 5.39 1.31 -10.65
CA ARG A 204 6.17 0.62 -9.62
C ARG A 204 7.62 1.03 -9.74
N THR A 205 8.26 1.31 -8.61
CA THR A 205 9.72 1.53 -8.57
C THR A 205 10.44 0.20 -8.35
N GLY A 206 11.65 0.07 -8.91
CA GLY A 206 12.54 -1.06 -8.64
C GLY A 206 13.50 -0.78 -7.49
N PHE A 207 14.31 -1.77 -7.14
CA PHE A 207 15.35 -1.64 -6.12
C PHE A 207 16.21 -0.38 -6.36
N PRO A 208 16.57 0.40 -5.32
CA PRO A 208 16.33 0.14 -3.90
C PRO A 208 14.96 0.59 -3.35
N TYR A 209 14.13 1.22 -4.16
CA TYR A 209 12.78 1.65 -3.77
C TYR A 209 11.80 0.48 -3.85
N SER A 210 11.87 -0.43 -2.90
CA SER A 210 11.06 -1.65 -2.85
C SER A 210 10.65 -2.01 -1.42
N VAL A 211 9.66 -2.88 -1.29
CA VAL A 211 9.17 -3.41 0.00
C VAL A 211 9.18 -4.93 0.00
N ARG A 212 9.25 -5.51 1.18
CA ARG A 212 8.93 -6.91 1.43
C ARG A 212 7.45 -7.03 1.80
N HIS A 213 6.74 -7.97 1.20
CA HIS A 213 5.39 -8.36 1.63
C HIS A 213 5.54 -9.47 2.66
N LEU A 214 5.42 -9.12 3.93
CA LEU A 214 5.80 -9.97 5.06
C LEU A 214 5.10 -11.34 5.10
N PRO A 215 3.84 -11.49 4.64
CA PRO A 215 3.22 -12.81 4.48
C PRO A 215 4.00 -13.80 3.60
N TRP A 216 4.92 -13.32 2.76
CA TRP A 216 5.79 -14.17 1.94
C TRP A 216 7.11 -14.53 2.63
N TYR A 217 7.33 -14.03 3.84
CA TYR A 217 8.53 -14.26 4.66
C TYR A 217 8.25 -15.11 5.90
N VAL A 218 7.09 -15.80 5.91
CA VAL A 218 6.71 -16.70 6.99
C VAL A 218 7.27 -18.12 6.75
N ASP A 219 7.59 -18.81 7.85
CA ASP A 219 7.80 -20.25 7.80
C ASP A 219 6.45 -20.95 7.71
N SER A 220 6.13 -21.49 6.53
CA SER A 220 4.86 -22.17 6.27
C SER A 220 4.66 -23.41 7.14
N GLY A 221 5.73 -24.00 7.68
CA GLY A 221 5.68 -25.15 8.61
C GLY A 221 5.49 -24.72 10.08
N ASN A 222 5.73 -23.44 10.40
CA ASN A 222 5.70 -22.95 11.79
C ASN A 222 5.18 -21.51 11.88
N LEU A 223 3.88 -21.35 11.64
CA LEU A 223 3.23 -20.04 11.68
C LEU A 223 3.23 -19.44 13.10
N SER A 224 3.38 -18.13 13.20
CA SER A 224 3.23 -17.40 14.47
C SER A 224 1.80 -17.46 15.01
N GLU A 225 1.59 -17.07 16.26
CA GLU A 225 0.26 -16.96 16.86
C GLU A 225 -0.61 -15.94 16.10
N GLU A 226 -0.04 -14.78 15.78
CA GLU A 226 -0.70 -13.74 15.00
C GLU A 226 -1.12 -14.25 13.62
N GLU A 227 -0.25 -14.97 12.92
CA GLU A 227 -0.55 -15.48 11.59
C GLU A 227 -1.69 -16.51 11.64
N ARG A 228 -1.66 -17.44 12.62
CA ARG A 228 -2.77 -18.39 12.85
C ARG A 228 -4.07 -17.66 13.18
N TYR A 229 -4.00 -16.63 14.04
CA TYR A 229 -5.18 -15.83 14.37
C TYR A 229 -5.74 -15.12 13.15
N TYR A 230 -4.89 -14.46 12.36
CA TYR A 230 -5.28 -13.77 11.13
C TYR A 230 -5.97 -14.72 10.15
N ILE A 231 -5.34 -15.86 9.83
CA ILE A 231 -5.88 -16.86 8.89
C ILE A 231 -7.24 -17.36 9.38
N GLY A 232 -7.38 -17.66 10.68
CA GLY A 232 -8.62 -18.14 11.28
C GLY A 232 -9.79 -17.16 11.21
N HIS A 233 -9.53 -15.86 10.99
CA HIS A 233 -10.53 -14.79 10.92
C HIS A 233 -10.76 -14.24 9.50
N LEU A 234 -10.07 -14.78 8.48
CA LEU A 234 -10.32 -14.41 7.09
C LEU A 234 -11.68 -14.92 6.63
N LYS A 235 -12.50 -14.01 6.08
CA LYS A 235 -13.81 -14.36 5.49
C LYS A 235 -13.72 -14.80 4.03
N THR A 236 -12.63 -14.46 3.35
CA THR A 236 -12.38 -14.79 1.93
C THR A 236 -10.98 -15.35 1.79
N SER A 237 -10.85 -16.43 1.00
CA SER A 237 -9.53 -16.93 0.63
C SER A 237 -8.83 -15.90 -0.27
N THR A 238 -7.59 -15.59 0.03
CA THR A 238 -6.71 -14.85 -0.87
C THR A 238 -5.95 -15.84 -1.75
N HIS A 239 -5.36 -15.37 -2.86
CA HIS A 239 -4.47 -16.20 -3.70
C HIS A 239 -3.31 -16.84 -2.92
N TRP A 240 -3.04 -16.33 -1.72
CA TRP A 240 -1.92 -16.68 -0.85
C TRP A 240 -2.36 -17.44 0.42
N SER A 241 -3.67 -17.63 0.65
CA SER A 241 -4.22 -18.32 1.82
C SER A 241 -4.40 -19.83 1.64
N GLU A 242 -4.02 -20.40 0.50
CA GLU A 242 -4.13 -21.86 0.23
C GLU A 242 -3.15 -22.74 1.03
N GLN A 243 -2.39 -22.15 1.97
CA GLN A 243 -1.43 -22.88 2.82
C GLN A 243 -2.07 -23.68 3.96
N SER A 244 -3.37 -23.61 4.14
CA SER A 244 -4.06 -24.12 5.35
C SER A 244 -5.02 -25.29 5.07
N LYS A 245 -4.74 -26.11 4.04
CA LYS A 245 -5.51 -27.35 3.84
C LYS A 245 -4.60 -28.56 3.85
#